data_e172622bb08ea853e54677adcd6597f8
#
_entry.id   e172622bb08ea853e54677adcd6597f8
#
_cell.length_a   1.000
_cell.length_b   1.000
_cell.length_c   1.000
_cell.angle_alpha   90.00
_cell.angle_beta   90.00
_cell.angle_gamma   90.00
#
_symmetry.space_group_name_H-M   'P 1'
#
loop_
_entity.id
_entity.type
_entity.pdbx_description
1 polymer ?
#
loop_
_entity_poly.entity_id
_entity_poly.type
_entity_poly.pdbx_seq_one_letter_code
_entity_poly.pdbx_strand_id
1 'polypeptide(L)'
;MLKEAGKHYGEGIIKVYSEKLKDDIGKKYSVTTLKYMRMFYEYGKSQPIADQLSWSHYIELLPLKDNSKINYYINQIISLNLSRNELRTKIKNNEYERLDEETKKKLKNKEELKVLDLVKNPIQIRNTSDYNEISEKVLQKLILEDIPSFLKELGNGFCFIDNEYKIKMGDRYNYIDLLLYNIKYKCYVVVELKVTELNSNHTGQIQKYMNYIDKNIKSIDDNKTVGIIICKKENKYVIEYCSDDRIIAREYELV
;
A
#
# COMPACT_ATOMS: atom_id res chain seq x y z
N MET A 1 -28.35 21.39 19.76
CA MET A 1 -27.40 20.54 20.53
C MET A 1 -25.95 20.63 20.04
N LEU A 2 -25.58 20.13 18.83
CA LEU A 2 -24.18 20.20 18.34
C LEU A 2 -23.66 21.63 18.08
N LYS A 3 -24.52 22.59 17.68
CA LYS A 3 -24.14 24.00 17.49
C LYS A 3 -23.79 24.69 18.80
N GLU A 4 -24.47 24.35 19.89
CA GLU A 4 -24.21 24.91 21.23
C GLU A 4 -22.98 24.26 21.86
N ALA A 5 -22.79 22.95 21.71
CA ALA A 5 -21.58 22.26 22.16
C ALA A 5 -20.30 22.82 21.51
N GLY A 6 -20.39 23.40 20.30
CA GLY A 6 -19.26 24.03 19.61
C GLY A 6 -18.72 25.28 20.30
N LYS A 7 -19.58 26.06 20.99
CA LYS A 7 -19.20 27.33 21.67
C LYS A 7 -18.48 27.10 23.01
N HIS A 8 -18.72 25.96 23.68
CA HIS A 8 -18.22 25.68 25.05
C HIS A 8 -17.41 24.40 25.15
N TYR A 9 -16.74 23.98 24.06
CA TYR A 9 -16.08 22.68 23.96
C TYR A 9 -15.01 22.41 25.04
N GLY A 10 -14.35 23.47 25.56
CA GLY A 10 -13.34 23.37 26.62
C GLY A 10 -13.88 23.09 28.02
N GLU A 11 -15.18 23.21 28.26
CA GLU A 11 -15.81 23.22 29.59
C GLU A 11 -16.42 21.89 30.04
N GLY A 12 -15.95 20.75 29.47
CA GLY A 12 -16.48 19.44 29.85
C GLY A 12 -17.89 19.15 29.34
N ILE A 13 -18.43 19.99 28.46
CA ILE A 13 -19.83 19.97 27.99
C ILE A 13 -20.25 18.66 27.36
N ILE A 14 -19.30 17.93 26.70
CA ILE A 14 -19.58 16.60 26.14
C ILE A 14 -19.93 15.59 27.24
N LYS A 15 -19.32 15.72 28.43
CA LYS A 15 -19.63 14.85 29.57
C LYS A 15 -21.05 15.14 30.06
N VAL A 16 -21.44 16.40 30.17
CA VAL A 16 -22.79 16.83 30.54
C VAL A 16 -23.83 16.32 29.54
N TYR A 17 -23.56 16.41 28.22
CA TYR A 17 -24.47 15.86 27.20
C TYR A 17 -24.54 14.33 27.22
N SER A 18 -23.46 13.64 27.57
CA SER A 18 -23.47 12.17 27.72
C SER A 18 -24.44 11.74 28.82
N GLU A 19 -24.48 12.46 29.92
CA GLU A 19 -25.40 12.23 31.05
C GLU A 19 -26.84 12.56 30.67
N LYS A 20 -27.10 13.75 30.12
CA LYS A 20 -28.43 14.16 29.65
C LYS A 20 -29.04 13.19 28.64
N LEU A 21 -28.27 12.74 27.66
CA LEU A 21 -28.74 11.78 26.64
C LEU A 21 -29.10 10.41 27.26
N LYS A 22 -28.43 10.01 28.34
CA LYS A 22 -28.79 8.82 29.09
C LYS A 22 -30.16 8.96 29.73
N ASP A 23 -30.42 10.13 30.31
CA ASP A 23 -31.68 10.41 31.01
C ASP A 23 -32.85 10.60 30.02
N ASP A 24 -32.62 11.33 28.91
CA ASP A 24 -33.67 11.68 27.93
C ASP A 24 -34.08 10.51 27.01
N ILE A 25 -33.11 9.66 26.58
CA ILE A 25 -33.34 8.62 25.56
C ILE A 25 -33.05 7.21 26.07
N GLY A 26 -32.68 7.03 27.33
CA GLY A 26 -32.40 5.69 27.91
C GLY A 26 -31.15 5.00 27.36
N LYS A 27 -30.43 5.60 26.43
CA LYS A 27 -29.20 5.06 25.84
C LYS A 27 -27.98 5.86 26.27
N LYS A 28 -27.02 5.18 26.88
CA LYS A 28 -25.75 5.77 27.27
C LYS A 28 -24.84 5.95 26.05
N TYR A 29 -24.69 7.19 25.61
CA TYR A 29 -23.63 7.55 24.66
C TYR A 29 -22.38 7.94 25.44
N SER A 30 -21.30 7.16 25.29
CA SER A 30 -20.03 7.46 25.96
C SER A 30 -19.46 8.80 25.45
N VAL A 31 -18.69 9.49 26.29
CA VAL A 31 -17.96 10.70 25.90
C VAL A 31 -17.13 10.48 24.63
N THR A 32 -16.51 9.31 24.52
CA THR A 32 -15.73 8.91 23.33
C THR A 32 -16.62 8.82 22.09
N THR A 33 -17.78 8.17 22.19
CA THR A 33 -18.75 8.08 21.07
C THR A 33 -19.19 9.45 20.59
N LEU A 34 -19.53 10.35 21.52
CA LEU A 34 -19.95 11.72 21.19
C LEU A 34 -18.81 12.54 20.54
N LYS A 35 -17.57 12.32 20.97
CA LYS A 35 -16.40 12.92 20.29
C LYS A 35 -16.29 12.47 18.85
N TYR A 36 -16.42 11.16 18.57
CA TYR A 36 -16.40 10.64 17.20
C TYR A 36 -17.57 11.15 16.36
N MET A 37 -18.78 11.21 16.92
CA MET A 37 -19.94 11.78 16.22
C MET A 37 -19.71 13.25 15.83
N ARG A 38 -19.08 14.03 16.70
CA ARG A 38 -18.69 15.40 16.39
C ARG A 38 -17.64 15.46 15.29
N MET A 39 -16.58 14.65 15.37
CA MET A 39 -15.55 14.58 14.36
C MET A 39 -16.15 14.21 12.99
N PHE A 40 -17.07 13.25 12.97
CA PHE A 40 -17.78 12.84 11.75
C PHE A 40 -18.63 13.98 11.18
N TYR A 41 -19.34 14.71 12.00
CA TYR A 41 -20.12 15.87 11.57
C TYR A 41 -19.24 16.96 10.98
N GLU A 42 -18.10 17.27 11.60
CA GLU A 42 -17.15 18.26 11.07
C GLU A 42 -16.50 17.78 9.75
N TYR A 43 -16.16 16.50 9.68
CA TYR A 43 -15.65 15.89 8.44
C TYR A 43 -16.66 16.02 7.30
N GLY A 44 -17.94 15.67 7.53
CA GLY A 44 -19.01 15.74 6.53
C GLY A 44 -19.35 17.14 6.02
N LYS A 45 -18.91 18.21 6.73
CA LYS A 45 -19.03 19.59 6.23
C LYS A 45 -18.04 19.90 5.12
N SER A 46 -16.90 19.23 5.07
CA SER A 46 -15.79 19.54 4.17
C SER A 46 -15.51 18.44 3.15
N GLN A 47 -15.96 17.23 3.42
CA GLN A 47 -15.69 16.05 2.60
C GLN A 47 -16.97 15.24 2.35
N PRO A 48 -17.12 14.64 1.16
CA PRO A 48 -18.22 13.73 0.90
C PRO A 48 -18.13 12.48 1.79
N ILE A 49 -19.29 12.05 2.27
CA ILE A 49 -19.43 10.81 3.04
C ILE A 49 -19.60 9.66 2.04
N ALA A 50 -18.79 8.60 2.17
CA ALA A 50 -18.89 7.42 1.34
C ALA A 50 -19.91 6.44 1.94
N ASP A 51 -20.96 6.12 1.19
CA ASP A 51 -22.06 5.26 1.63
C ASP A 51 -21.63 3.81 1.86
N GLN A 52 -20.53 3.37 1.21
CA GLN A 52 -19.99 2.02 1.35
C GLN A 52 -19.26 1.78 2.68
N LEU A 53 -19.01 2.85 3.46
CA LEU A 53 -18.29 2.76 4.73
C LEU A 53 -19.25 2.61 5.90
N SER A 54 -18.92 1.66 6.80
CA SER A 54 -19.61 1.53 8.08
C SER A 54 -19.13 2.58 9.09
N TRP A 55 -19.95 2.83 10.12
CA TRP A 55 -19.54 3.68 11.25
C TRP A 55 -18.21 3.25 11.89
N SER A 56 -17.96 1.93 11.94
CA SER A 56 -16.72 1.39 12.49
C SER A 56 -15.47 1.75 11.67
N HIS A 57 -15.61 1.92 10.35
CA HIS A 57 -14.53 2.43 9.50
C HIS A 57 -14.24 3.91 9.82
N TYR A 58 -15.28 4.75 9.96
CA TYR A 58 -15.09 6.15 10.31
C TYR A 58 -14.43 6.35 11.68
N ILE A 59 -14.70 5.50 12.66
CA ILE A 59 -14.00 5.54 13.96
C ILE A 59 -12.47 5.39 13.81
N GLU A 60 -12.00 4.56 12.87
CA GLU A 60 -10.57 4.40 12.60
C GLU A 60 -9.98 5.56 11.76
N LEU A 61 -10.78 6.13 10.85
CA LEU A 61 -10.32 7.16 9.92
C LEU A 61 -10.28 8.57 10.52
N LEU A 62 -11.28 8.96 11.30
CA LEU A 62 -11.43 10.32 11.79
C LEU A 62 -10.25 10.84 12.64
N PRO A 63 -9.54 10.01 13.43
CA PRO A 63 -8.36 10.45 14.17
C PRO A 63 -7.17 10.85 13.28
N LEU A 64 -7.14 10.45 12.01
CA LEU A 64 -6.00 10.67 11.11
C LEU A 64 -5.81 12.15 10.74
N LYS A 65 -6.87 12.97 10.77
CA LYS A 65 -6.87 14.43 10.51
C LYS A 65 -6.39 14.88 9.12
N ASP A 66 -5.61 14.07 8.41
CA ASP A 66 -5.14 14.33 7.04
C ASP A 66 -6.15 13.80 6.04
N ASN A 67 -6.76 14.70 5.27
CA ASN A 67 -7.78 14.35 4.28
C ASN A 67 -7.21 13.46 3.15
N SER A 68 -5.97 13.65 2.74
CA SER A 68 -5.34 12.82 1.70
C SER A 68 -5.15 11.39 2.18
N LYS A 69 -4.71 11.25 3.44
CA LYS A 69 -4.57 9.95 4.11
C LYS A 69 -5.93 9.27 4.31
N ILE A 70 -6.94 10.02 4.76
CA ILE A 70 -8.31 9.51 4.91
C ILE A 70 -8.84 9.02 3.56
N ASN A 71 -8.71 9.82 2.49
CA ASN A 71 -9.18 9.46 1.15
C ASN A 71 -8.44 8.23 0.59
N TYR A 72 -7.14 8.10 0.85
CA TYR A 72 -6.39 6.89 0.50
C TYR A 72 -7.02 5.65 1.13
N TYR A 73 -7.24 5.66 2.45
CA TYR A 73 -7.84 4.51 3.13
C TYR A 73 -9.30 4.27 2.74
N ILE A 74 -10.10 5.30 2.45
CA ILE A 74 -11.45 5.14 1.90
C ILE A 74 -11.40 4.37 0.58
N ASN A 75 -10.51 4.74 -0.32
CA ASN A 75 -10.32 4.02 -1.59
C ASN A 75 -9.88 2.57 -1.38
N GLN A 76 -9.00 2.32 -0.39
CA GLN A 76 -8.60 0.95 -0.03
C GLN A 76 -9.78 0.12 0.52
N ILE A 77 -10.62 0.71 1.38
CA ILE A 77 -11.82 0.04 1.91
C ILE A 77 -12.75 -0.36 0.78
N ILE A 78 -13.05 0.56 -0.12
CA ILE A 78 -13.99 0.34 -1.24
C ILE A 78 -13.43 -0.70 -2.22
N SER A 79 -12.17 -0.56 -2.63
CA SER A 79 -11.57 -1.41 -3.66
C SER A 79 -11.26 -2.83 -3.19
N LEU A 80 -10.97 -3.02 -1.90
CA LEU A 80 -10.60 -4.30 -1.30
C LEU A 80 -11.67 -4.88 -0.38
N ASN A 81 -12.79 -4.18 -0.19
CA ASN A 81 -13.85 -4.53 0.76
C ASN A 81 -13.28 -4.84 2.17
N LEU A 82 -12.43 -3.94 2.66
CA LEU A 82 -11.73 -4.14 3.92
C LEU A 82 -12.69 -4.16 5.10
N SER A 83 -12.48 -5.09 6.01
CA SER A 83 -13.06 -5.04 7.35
C SER A 83 -12.40 -3.95 8.21
N ARG A 84 -13.06 -3.57 9.32
CA ARG A 84 -12.48 -2.65 10.29
C ARG A 84 -11.10 -3.08 10.79
N ASN A 85 -10.91 -4.37 11.06
CA ASN A 85 -9.65 -4.89 11.60
C ASN A 85 -8.52 -4.83 10.58
N GLU A 86 -8.80 -5.14 9.32
CA GLU A 86 -7.84 -5.01 8.22
C GLU A 86 -7.45 -3.54 8.02
N LEU A 87 -8.42 -2.62 8.03
CA LEU A 87 -8.16 -1.18 7.98
C LEU A 87 -7.24 -0.74 9.12
N ARG A 88 -7.55 -1.15 10.37
CA ARG A 88 -6.72 -0.82 11.54
C ARG A 88 -5.29 -1.33 11.39
N THR A 89 -5.12 -2.54 10.88
CA THR A 89 -3.80 -3.12 10.62
C THR A 89 -3.03 -2.29 9.58
N LYS A 90 -3.67 -1.91 8.48
CA LYS A 90 -3.05 -1.06 7.45
C LYS A 90 -2.63 0.32 7.99
N ILE A 91 -3.48 0.95 8.81
CA ILE A 91 -3.16 2.22 9.47
C ILE A 91 -1.98 2.05 10.44
N LYS A 92 -1.98 0.99 11.24
CA LYS A 92 -0.90 0.67 12.20
C LYS A 92 0.43 0.42 11.50
N ASN A 93 0.40 -0.23 10.33
CA ASN A 93 1.58 -0.50 9.51
C ASN A 93 2.03 0.72 8.69
N ASN A 94 1.43 1.89 8.90
CA ASN A 94 1.78 3.15 8.24
C ASN A 94 1.83 3.05 6.71
N GLU A 95 0.88 2.33 6.09
CA GLU A 95 0.92 2.08 4.64
C GLU A 95 0.94 3.37 3.81
N TYR A 96 0.18 4.39 4.21
CA TYR A 96 0.18 5.68 3.52
C TYR A 96 1.52 6.40 3.64
N GLU A 97 2.15 6.35 4.81
CA GLU A 97 3.44 6.99 5.07
C GLU A 97 4.57 6.37 4.24
N ARG A 98 4.48 5.08 3.96
CA ARG A 98 5.44 4.32 3.13
C ARG A 98 5.25 4.52 1.62
N LEU A 99 4.26 5.30 1.17
CA LEU A 99 4.14 5.72 -0.23
C LEU A 99 5.14 6.83 -0.55
N ASP A 100 5.62 6.85 -1.80
CA ASP A 100 6.48 7.92 -2.29
C ASP A 100 5.78 9.28 -2.24
N GLU A 101 6.53 10.35 -2.06
CA GLU A 101 6.00 11.72 -2.04
C GLU A 101 5.32 12.11 -3.35
N GLU A 102 5.80 11.60 -4.49
CA GLU A 102 5.16 11.80 -5.79
C GLU A 102 3.78 11.15 -5.83
N THR A 103 3.68 9.90 -5.36
CA THR A 103 2.39 9.19 -5.24
C THR A 103 1.42 9.94 -4.32
N LYS A 104 1.89 10.45 -3.17
CA LYS A 104 1.05 11.27 -2.27
C LYS A 104 0.56 12.54 -2.94
N LYS A 105 1.38 13.19 -3.77
CA LYS A 105 0.97 14.34 -4.58
C LYS A 105 -0.09 13.96 -5.61
N LYS A 106 0.09 12.86 -6.35
CA LYS A 106 -0.91 12.34 -7.31
C LYS A 106 -2.25 12.06 -6.61
N LEU A 107 -2.21 11.39 -5.45
CA LEU A 107 -3.41 11.12 -4.65
C LEU A 107 -4.12 12.41 -4.21
N LYS A 108 -3.37 13.43 -3.79
CA LYS A 108 -3.92 14.74 -3.40
C LYS A 108 -4.57 15.46 -4.57
N ASN A 109 -3.94 15.41 -5.74
CA ASN A 109 -4.41 16.06 -6.96
C ASN A 109 -5.46 15.23 -7.71
N LYS A 110 -5.79 14.00 -7.25
CA LYS A 110 -6.68 13.05 -7.92
C LYS A 110 -6.21 12.67 -9.34
N GLU A 111 -4.90 12.61 -9.52
CA GLU A 111 -4.26 12.18 -10.76
C GLU A 111 -4.37 10.66 -10.93
N GLU A 112 -4.24 10.19 -12.18
CA GLU A 112 -4.22 8.76 -12.47
C GLU A 112 -2.96 8.11 -11.92
N LEU A 113 -3.13 6.97 -11.24
CA LEU A 113 -2.04 6.20 -10.66
C LEU A 113 -1.56 5.13 -11.64
N LYS A 114 -0.25 4.97 -11.72
CA LYS A 114 0.42 3.87 -12.42
C LYS A 114 0.49 2.63 -11.53
N VAL A 115 0.80 1.47 -12.13
CA VAL A 115 0.90 0.17 -11.42
C VAL A 115 1.88 0.21 -10.24
N LEU A 116 2.99 0.92 -10.38
CA LEU A 116 4.06 0.97 -9.38
C LEU A 116 3.87 2.05 -8.30
N ASP A 117 2.96 3.00 -8.50
CA ASP A 117 2.76 4.13 -7.57
C ASP A 117 2.36 3.67 -6.15
N LEU A 118 1.59 2.57 -6.05
CA LEU A 118 1.12 2.07 -4.75
C LEU A 118 2.07 1.07 -4.08
N VAL A 119 3.21 0.77 -4.69
CA VAL A 119 4.24 -0.11 -4.10
C VAL A 119 4.95 0.66 -2.98
N LYS A 120 4.85 0.13 -1.78
CA LYS A 120 5.36 0.78 -0.56
C LYS A 120 6.88 0.70 -0.45
N ASN A 121 7.45 1.59 0.35
CA ASN A 121 8.88 1.61 0.69
C ASN A 121 9.09 1.92 2.18
N PRO A 122 9.67 1.02 2.97
CA PRO A 122 10.11 -0.33 2.61
C PRO A 122 8.95 -1.30 2.40
N ILE A 123 9.21 -2.40 1.66
CA ILE A 123 8.33 -3.55 1.57
C ILE A 123 8.54 -4.39 2.82
N GLN A 124 7.48 -4.65 3.60
CA GLN A 124 7.57 -5.48 4.79
C GLN A 124 7.44 -6.96 4.44
N ILE A 125 8.42 -7.76 4.83
CA ILE A 125 8.49 -9.20 4.60
C ILE A 125 8.59 -9.89 5.95
N ARG A 126 7.71 -10.86 6.22
CA ARG A 126 7.72 -11.60 7.48
C ARG A 126 8.90 -12.55 7.55
N ASN A 127 9.68 -12.48 8.64
CA ASN A 127 10.73 -13.45 8.92
C ASN A 127 10.14 -14.62 9.73
N THR A 128 9.41 -15.50 9.07
CA THR A 128 8.66 -16.61 9.67
C THR A 128 9.56 -17.65 10.36
N SER A 129 10.85 -17.68 10.04
CA SER A 129 11.80 -18.69 10.50
C SER A 129 12.98 -18.09 11.27
N ASP A 130 12.91 -16.80 11.67
CA ASP A 130 13.92 -16.09 12.45
C ASP A 130 15.36 -16.23 11.89
N TYR A 131 15.48 -16.11 10.55
CA TYR A 131 16.80 -16.17 9.91
C TYR A 131 17.69 -15.01 10.35
N ASN A 132 18.91 -15.32 10.81
CA ASN A 132 19.93 -14.33 11.20
C ASN A 132 20.69 -13.77 9.99
N GLU A 133 20.92 -14.61 8.99
CA GLU A 133 21.60 -14.23 7.73
C GLU A 133 20.64 -14.33 6.55
N ILE A 134 20.54 -13.26 5.81
CA ILE A 134 19.63 -13.15 4.66
C ILE A 134 20.43 -13.18 3.38
N SER A 135 20.31 -14.28 2.63
CA SER A 135 20.72 -14.40 1.24
C SER A 135 19.53 -14.14 0.31
N GLU A 136 19.76 -13.92 -0.99
CA GLU A 136 18.68 -13.78 -1.98
C GLU A 136 17.74 -14.99 -1.97
N LYS A 137 18.27 -16.21 -1.80
CA LYS A 137 17.46 -17.44 -1.66
C LYS A 137 16.62 -17.47 -0.39
N VAL A 138 17.15 -16.99 0.74
CA VAL A 138 16.38 -16.90 1.98
C VAL A 138 15.27 -15.86 1.83
N LEU A 139 15.58 -14.70 1.25
CA LEU A 139 14.59 -13.65 0.99
C LEU A 139 13.47 -14.16 0.08
N GLN A 140 13.81 -14.85 -1.01
CA GLN A 140 12.84 -15.47 -1.91
C GLN A 140 11.98 -16.51 -1.16
N LYS A 141 12.60 -17.36 -0.34
CA LYS A 141 11.88 -18.37 0.44
C LYS A 141 10.87 -17.73 1.40
N LEU A 142 11.25 -16.67 2.12
CA LEU A 142 10.34 -15.93 3.02
C LEU A 142 9.14 -15.35 2.27
N ILE A 143 9.35 -14.81 1.08
CA ILE A 143 8.28 -14.32 0.21
C ILE A 143 7.34 -15.46 -0.20
N LEU A 144 7.90 -16.61 -0.60
CA LEU A 144 7.12 -17.77 -1.05
C LEU A 144 6.33 -18.43 0.10
N GLU A 145 6.83 -18.37 1.34
CA GLU A 145 6.12 -18.86 2.53
C GLU A 145 4.86 -18.05 2.85
N ASP A 146 4.81 -16.75 2.49
CA ASP A 146 3.63 -15.89 2.69
C ASP A 146 3.35 -14.98 1.48
N ILE A 147 3.17 -15.60 0.31
CA ILE A 147 2.82 -14.90 -0.94
C ILE A 147 1.62 -13.95 -0.77
N PRO A 148 0.51 -14.35 -0.08
CA PRO A 148 -0.62 -13.46 0.07
C PRO A 148 -0.28 -12.15 0.78
N SER A 149 0.55 -12.18 1.81
CA SER A 149 0.99 -10.95 2.51
C SER A 149 1.91 -10.12 1.63
N PHE A 150 2.84 -10.74 0.93
CA PHE A 150 3.73 -10.06 0.00
C PHE A 150 2.97 -9.34 -1.13
N LEU A 151 2.00 -10.00 -1.77
CA LEU A 151 1.20 -9.37 -2.82
C LEU A 151 0.38 -8.17 -2.28
N LYS A 152 -0.12 -8.24 -1.05
CA LYS A 152 -0.80 -7.12 -0.38
C LYS A 152 0.16 -5.94 -0.10
N GLU A 153 1.43 -6.23 0.19
CA GLU A 153 2.46 -5.20 0.35
C GLU A 153 2.74 -4.45 -0.97
N LEU A 154 2.76 -5.14 -2.10
CA LEU A 154 2.92 -4.51 -3.41
C LEU A 154 1.72 -3.64 -3.79
N GLY A 155 0.52 -4.01 -3.34
CA GLY A 155 -0.72 -3.28 -3.63
C GLY A 155 -1.79 -4.13 -4.30
N ASN A 156 -2.75 -3.47 -4.95
CA ASN A 156 -3.92 -4.14 -5.52
C ASN A 156 -3.66 -4.74 -6.90
N GLY A 157 -4.26 -5.90 -7.14
CA GLY A 157 -4.31 -6.54 -8.44
C GLY A 157 -3.08 -7.35 -8.82
N PHE A 158 -2.09 -7.47 -7.94
CA PHE A 158 -0.94 -8.34 -8.19
C PHE A 158 -1.32 -9.80 -7.98
N CYS A 159 -0.94 -10.63 -8.95
CA CYS A 159 -1.12 -12.07 -8.96
C CYS A 159 0.24 -12.75 -9.16
N PHE A 160 0.50 -13.79 -8.40
CA PHE A 160 1.71 -14.61 -8.56
C PHE A 160 1.55 -15.53 -9.77
N ILE A 161 2.57 -15.56 -10.63
CA ILE A 161 2.66 -16.49 -11.76
C ILE A 161 3.64 -17.61 -11.41
N ASP A 162 4.91 -17.25 -11.15
CA ASP A 162 5.96 -18.24 -10.93
C ASP A 162 7.17 -17.61 -10.20
N ASN A 163 8.01 -18.45 -9.64
CA ASN A 163 9.33 -18.11 -9.11
C ASN A 163 10.43 -18.85 -9.91
N GLU A 164 11.63 -18.28 -9.93
CA GLU A 164 12.73 -18.78 -10.75
C GLU A 164 12.28 -19.03 -12.21
N TYR A 165 11.46 -18.08 -12.74
CA TYR A 165 10.89 -18.22 -14.07
C TYR A 165 11.98 -18.28 -15.14
N LYS A 166 12.09 -19.43 -15.79
CA LYS A 166 13.16 -19.74 -16.74
C LYS A 166 12.94 -19.06 -18.08
N ILE A 167 13.89 -18.26 -18.51
CA ILE A 167 13.91 -17.62 -19.83
C ILE A 167 15.18 -18.02 -20.60
N LYS A 168 15.08 -18.11 -21.94
CA LYS A 168 16.21 -18.45 -22.78
C LYS A 168 16.61 -17.26 -23.65
N MET A 169 17.81 -16.73 -23.45
CA MET A 169 18.39 -15.66 -24.25
C MET A 169 19.60 -16.17 -25.00
N GLY A 170 19.47 -16.34 -26.33
CA GLY A 170 20.48 -17.03 -27.12
C GLY A 170 20.67 -18.48 -26.64
N ASP A 171 21.90 -18.85 -26.32
CA ASP A 171 22.23 -20.20 -25.82
C ASP A 171 22.25 -20.31 -24.30
N ARG A 172 21.91 -19.23 -23.57
CA ARG A 172 21.94 -19.17 -22.09
C ARG A 172 20.56 -19.15 -21.49
N TYR A 173 20.42 -19.87 -20.40
CA TYR A 173 19.24 -19.76 -19.53
C TYR A 173 19.48 -18.71 -18.45
N ASN A 174 18.45 -17.91 -18.18
CA ASN A 174 18.38 -16.96 -17.10
C ASN A 174 17.12 -17.24 -16.31
N TYR A 175 17.05 -16.76 -15.08
CA TYR A 175 15.94 -16.99 -14.18
C TYR A 175 15.50 -15.65 -13.61
N ILE A 176 14.21 -15.38 -13.67
CA ILE A 176 13.56 -14.22 -13.01
C ILE A 176 13.16 -14.68 -11.63
N ASP A 177 13.56 -13.95 -10.57
CA ASP A 177 13.30 -14.37 -9.19
C ASP A 177 11.81 -14.57 -8.94
N LEU A 178 10.95 -13.57 -9.28
CA LEU A 178 9.51 -13.69 -9.23
C LEU A 178 8.88 -13.06 -10.49
N LEU A 179 7.98 -13.79 -11.12
CA LEU A 179 7.13 -13.26 -12.19
C LEU A 179 5.71 -13.10 -11.67
N LEU A 180 5.18 -11.89 -11.76
CA LEU A 180 3.83 -11.54 -11.35
C LEU A 180 3.05 -10.97 -12.53
N TYR A 181 1.72 -10.84 -12.36
CA TYR A 181 0.86 -10.13 -13.29
C TYR A 181 -0.05 -9.18 -12.52
N ASN A 182 -0.25 -7.97 -13.02
CA ASN A 182 -1.22 -7.06 -12.43
C ASN A 182 -2.49 -7.00 -13.27
N ILE A 183 -3.60 -7.53 -12.74
CA ILE A 183 -4.88 -7.65 -13.46
C ILE A 183 -5.53 -6.28 -13.75
N LYS A 184 -5.33 -5.29 -12.87
CA LYS A 184 -5.90 -3.96 -13.03
C LYS A 184 -5.25 -3.19 -14.18
N TYR A 185 -3.93 -3.29 -14.27
CA TYR A 185 -3.14 -2.59 -15.28
C TYR A 185 -2.78 -3.48 -16.48
N LYS A 186 -3.23 -4.75 -16.48
CA LYS A 186 -2.98 -5.72 -17.56
C LYS A 186 -1.52 -5.73 -17.99
N CYS A 187 -0.61 -5.96 -17.05
CA CYS A 187 0.83 -6.01 -17.36
C CYS A 187 1.54 -7.06 -16.52
N TYR A 188 2.60 -7.62 -17.10
CA TYR A 188 3.54 -8.43 -16.34
C TYR A 188 4.40 -7.56 -15.43
N VAL A 189 4.81 -8.15 -14.31
CA VAL A 189 5.68 -7.49 -13.33
C VAL A 189 6.85 -8.43 -13.04
N VAL A 190 8.05 -8.00 -13.38
CA VAL A 190 9.29 -8.69 -13.06
C VAL A 190 9.79 -8.19 -11.72
N VAL A 191 10.06 -9.09 -10.78
CA VAL A 191 10.64 -8.76 -9.48
C VAL A 191 12.02 -9.42 -9.37
N GLU A 192 13.02 -8.61 -9.02
CA GLU A 192 14.39 -9.04 -8.73
C GLU A 192 14.72 -8.77 -7.27
N LEU A 193 15.35 -9.75 -6.63
CA LEU A 193 15.72 -9.70 -5.21
C LEU A 193 17.22 -9.47 -5.06
N LYS A 194 17.61 -8.49 -4.25
CA LYS A 194 19.02 -8.17 -3.97
C LYS A 194 19.22 -7.95 -2.48
N VAL A 195 20.19 -8.63 -1.89
CA VAL A 195 20.56 -8.43 -0.49
C VAL A 195 21.68 -7.40 -0.31
N THR A 196 21.98 -6.68 -1.36
CA THR A 196 23.00 -5.63 -1.42
C THR A 196 22.37 -4.27 -1.72
N GLU A 197 23.18 -3.22 -1.72
CA GLU A 197 22.78 -1.92 -2.23
C GLU A 197 22.54 -1.96 -3.74
N LEU A 198 21.56 -1.19 -4.20
CA LEU A 198 21.21 -1.06 -5.61
C LEU A 198 22.38 -0.52 -6.43
N ASN A 199 22.65 -1.13 -7.59
CA ASN A 199 23.64 -0.68 -8.56
C ASN A 199 23.12 -0.79 -10.01
N SER A 200 23.86 -0.20 -10.96
CA SER A 200 23.46 -0.16 -12.37
C SER A 200 23.38 -1.53 -13.06
N ASN A 201 24.09 -2.55 -12.58
CA ASN A 201 23.99 -3.88 -13.12
C ASN A 201 22.61 -4.50 -12.84
N HIS A 202 22.01 -4.19 -11.67
CA HIS A 202 20.69 -4.67 -11.29
C HIS A 202 19.60 -4.07 -12.22
N THR A 203 19.69 -2.76 -12.53
CA THR A 203 18.73 -2.14 -13.47
C THR A 203 18.89 -2.67 -14.89
N GLY A 204 20.11 -2.91 -15.33
CA GLY A 204 20.38 -3.55 -16.64
C GLY A 204 19.89 -4.99 -16.71
N GLN A 205 19.96 -5.75 -15.62
CA GLN A 205 19.46 -7.14 -15.55
C GLN A 205 17.94 -7.16 -15.67
N ILE A 206 17.23 -6.42 -14.83
CA ILE A 206 15.76 -6.41 -14.83
C ILE A 206 15.20 -5.88 -16.15
N GLN A 207 15.83 -4.86 -16.74
CA GLN A 207 15.44 -4.32 -18.05
C GLN A 207 15.50 -5.37 -19.15
N LYS A 208 16.54 -6.21 -19.16
CA LYS A 208 16.64 -7.33 -20.11
C LYS A 208 15.49 -8.31 -19.93
N TYR A 209 15.13 -8.63 -18.69
CA TYR A 209 14.05 -9.56 -18.39
C TYR A 209 12.68 -8.98 -18.79
N MET A 210 12.41 -7.71 -18.47
CA MET A 210 11.21 -7.02 -18.92
C MET A 210 11.07 -7.02 -20.44
N ASN A 211 12.14 -6.70 -21.16
CA ASN A 211 12.16 -6.72 -22.62
C ASN A 211 11.94 -8.12 -23.20
N TYR A 212 12.44 -9.17 -22.52
CA TYR A 212 12.18 -10.56 -22.93
C TYR A 212 10.69 -10.91 -22.78
N ILE A 213 10.07 -10.56 -21.66
CA ILE A 213 8.63 -10.77 -21.42
C ILE A 213 7.81 -10.00 -22.45
N ASP A 214 8.13 -8.73 -22.70
CA ASP A 214 7.44 -7.89 -23.69
C ASP A 214 7.50 -8.48 -25.09
N LYS A 215 8.61 -9.11 -25.47
CA LYS A 215 8.83 -9.64 -26.81
C LYS A 215 8.26 -11.05 -27.01
N ASN A 216 8.30 -11.91 -25.99
CA ASN A 216 8.09 -13.34 -26.15
C ASN A 216 6.87 -13.91 -25.39
N ILE A 217 6.37 -13.20 -24.37
CA ILE A 217 5.39 -13.75 -23.43
C ILE A 217 4.09 -12.95 -23.42
N LYS A 218 4.17 -11.61 -23.30
CA LYS A 218 2.96 -10.76 -23.18
C LYS A 218 2.08 -10.85 -24.42
N SER A 219 0.77 -10.76 -24.21
CA SER A 219 -0.21 -10.64 -25.29
C SER A 219 -0.23 -9.23 -25.88
N ILE A 220 -0.87 -9.09 -27.05
CA ILE A 220 -1.01 -7.78 -27.72
C ILE A 220 -1.83 -6.79 -26.87
N ASP A 221 -2.79 -7.29 -26.10
CA ASP A 221 -3.67 -6.52 -25.22
C ASP A 221 -3.05 -6.15 -23.87
N ASP A 222 -1.87 -6.71 -23.58
CA ASP A 222 -1.14 -6.39 -22.35
C ASP A 222 -0.35 -5.09 -22.52
N ASN A 223 -0.31 -4.29 -21.46
CA ASN A 223 0.59 -3.16 -21.34
C ASN A 223 2.04 -3.63 -21.20
N LYS A 224 2.98 -2.70 -21.36
CA LYS A 224 4.40 -3.00 -21.20
C LYS A 224 4.70 -3.51 -19.80
N THR A 225 5.57 -4.50 -19.73
CA THR A 225 6.08 -5.07 -18.48
C THR A 225 6.77 -4.02 -17.63
N VAL A 226 6.56 -4.06 -16.33
CA VAL A 226 7.21 -3.20 -15.34
C VAL A 226 8.15 -4.02 -14.45
N GLY A 227 9.11 -3.34 -13.79
CA GLY A 227 10.12 -3.98 -12.96
C GLY A 227 10.16 -3.42 -11.53
N ILE A 228 10.30 -4.31 -10.56
CA ILE A 228 10.52 -3.97 -9.15
C ILE A 228 11.82 -4.63 -8.69
N ILE A 229 12.79 -3.84 -8.27
CA ILE A 229 13.99 -4.35 -7.61
C ILE A 229 13.80 -4.19 -6.11
N ILE A 230 13.76 -5.31 -5.39
CA ILE A 230 13.70 -5.31 -3.93
C ILE A 230 15.12 -5.48 -3.42
N CYS A 231 15.65 -4.48 -2.71
CA CYS A 231 17.06 -4.45 -2.31
C CYS A 231 17.22 -4.08 -0.83
N LYS A 232 18.40 -4.35 -0.28
CA LYS A 232 18.71 -4.02 1.12
C LYS A 232 18.76 -2.51 1.34
N LYS A 233 19.23 -1.78 0.32
CA LYS A 233 19.35 -0.32 0.36
C LYS A 233 19.18 0.26 -1.04
N GLU A 234 18.29 1.23 -1.16
CA GLU A 234 18.11 1.98 -2.40
C GLU A 234 19.32 2.90 -2.68
N ASN A 235 19.52 3.15 -3.96
CA ASN A 235 20.41 4.21 -4.42
C ASN A 235 19.62 5.09 -5.40
N LYS A 236 19.19 6.25 -4.92
CA LYS A 236 18.34 7.17 -5.69
C LYS A 236 18.97 7.59 -7.02
N TYR A 237 20.29 7.79 -7.04
CA TYR A 237 20.99 8.17 -8.27
C TYR A 237 20.94 7.06 -9.33
N VAL A 238 21.00 5.79 -8.92
CA VAL A 238 20.90 4.67 -9.87
C VAL A 238 19.53 4.64 -10.53
N ILE A 239 18.46 4.93 -9.81
CA ILE A 239 17.10 5.01 -10.38
C ILE A 239 16.92 6.31 -11.19
N GLU A 240 17.37 7.46 -10.69
CA GLU A 240 17.25 8.75 -11.38
C GLU A 240 17.90 8.74 -12.77
N TYR A 241 19.05 8.06 -12.88
CA TYR A 241 19.77 7.91 -14.16
C TYR A 241 19.44 6.60 -14.89
N CYS A 242 18.47 5.83 -14.42
CA CYS A 242 17.95 4.70 -15.17
C CYS A 242 17.16 5.18 -16.38
N SER A 243 17.48 4.63 -17.56
CA SER A 243 16.83 5.02 -18.81
C SER A 243 15.40 4.51 -18.99
N ASP A 244 14.90 3.69 -18.07
CA ASP A 244 13.58 3.05 -18.14
C ASP A 244 12.72 3.42 -16.93
N ASP A 245 11.73 4.26 -17.15
CA ASP A 245 10.78 4.76 -16.13
C ASP A 245 9.79 3.69 -15.62
N ARG A 246 9.84 2.48 -16.18
CA ARG A 246 9.05 1.32 -15.77
C ARG A 246 9.73 0.52 -14.65
N ILE A 247 10.91 0.94 -14.19
CA ILE A 247 11.67 0.25 -13.14
C ILE A 247 11.65 1.10 -11.88
N ILE A 248 11.29 0.46 -10.75
CA ILE A 248 11.46 1.04 -9.41
C ILE A 248 12.36 0.16 -8.56
N ALA A 249 13.02 0.76 -7.58
CA ALA A 249 13.64 0.05 -6.47
C ALA A 249 12.85 0.29 -5.19
N ARG A 250 12.86 -0.70 -4.29
CA ARG A 250 12.28 -0.62 -2.95
C ARG A 250 13.19 -1.33 -1.96
N GLU A 251 13.38 -0.73 -0.81
CA GLU A 251 14.02 -1.41 0.30
C GLU A 251 13.10 -2.47 0.88
N TYR A 252 13.65 -3.52 1.48
CA TYR A 252 12.87 -4.46 2.28
C TYR A 252 13.17 -4.31 3.76
N GLU A 253 12.17 -4.57 4.58
CA GLU A 253 12.26 -4.65 6.03
C GLU A 253 11.70 -6.00 6.47
N LEU A 254 12.46 -6.71 7.32
CA LEU A 254 12.00 -7.96 7.93
C LEU A 254 11.24 -7.65 9.22
N VAL A 255 10.02 -8.18 9.35
CA VAL A 255 9.09 -7.95 10.44
C VAL A 255 8.60 -9.26 11.06
#